data_829a22534ab4eb26046450ea1863f0fc
#
_entry.id   829a22534ab4eb26046450ea1863f0fc
#
_cell.length_a   1.000
_cell.length_b   1.000
_cell.length_c   1.000
_cell.angle_alpha   90.00
_cell.angle_beta   90.00
_cell.angle_gamma   90.00
#
_symmetry.space_group_name_H-M   'P 1'
#
loop_
_entity.id
_entity.type
_entity.pdbx_description
1 polymer ?
#
loop_
_entity_poly.entity_id
_entity_poly.type
_entity_poly.pdbx_seq_one_letter_code
_entity_poly.pdbx_strand_id
1 'polypeptide(L)'
;AVNFTPVRRENYRLHVDVRGKYKEVFNSEWKKFGGDEKVNGQIIKSDNDGDDMEYIDITLPGLSFVIYNSEPYTQLELEEIAVLKRAAIAKKEAMRKAAEAEMLELAAAEEAKRAVEARKQAEKACMEALQAKEEAVRKAEEAARASEEIDIETKKKLEQLKKKMK
;
A
#
# COMPACT_ATOMS: atom_id res chain seq x y z
N ALA A 1 29.86 -20.03 -23.22
CA ALA A 1 30.00 -19.61 -21.85
C ALA A 1 30.86 -20.57 -21.07
N VAL A 2 31.73 -20.07 -20.21
CA VAL A 2 32.64 -20.90 -19.39
C VAL A 2 32.57 -20.42 -17.94
N ASN A 3 32.47 -21.36 -16.99
CA ASN A 3 32.55 -21.09 -15.57
C ASN A 3 33.78 -21.78 -14.97
N PHE A 4 34.79 -21.01 -14.68
CA PHE A 4 36.03 -21.49 -14.06
C PHE A 4 35.96 -21.65 -12.52
N THR A 5 34.80 -21.33 -11.92
CA THR A 5 34.59 -21.46 -10.47
C THR A 5 33.82 -22.76 -10.16
N PRO A 6 34.01 -23.37 -8.98
CA PRO A 6 33.25 -24.56 -8.59
C PRO A 6 31.77 -24.23 -8.24
N VAL A 7 31.43 -22.95 -8.20
CA VAL A 7 30.08 -22.50 -7.82
C VAL A 7 29.17 -22.50 -9.02
N ARG A 8 28.05 -23.22 -8.93
CA ARG A 8 26.95 -23.17 -9.90
C ARG A 8 26.31 -21.77 -9.87
N ARG A 9 26.00 -21.24 -11.05
CA ARG A 9 25.30 -19.97 -11.24
C ARG A 9 23.91 -20.26 -11.80
N GLU A 10 22.87 -19.96 -11.05
CA GLU A 10 21.48 -20.02 -11.51
C GLU A 10 21.02 -18.63 -11.94
N ASN A 11 20.18 -18.56 -12.97
CA ASN A 11 19.70 -17.30 -13.54
C ASN A 11 20.85 -16.34 -13.88
N TYR A 12 21.95 -16.91 -14.42
CA TYR A 12 23.09 -16.12 -14.84
C TYR A 12 22.75 -15.40 -16.14
N ARG A 13 22.75 -14.08 -16.10
CA ARG A 13 22.47 -13.24 -17.26
C ARG A 13 23.69 -13.19 -18.17
N LEU A 14 23.52 -13.77 -19.36
CA LEU A 14 24.51 -13.77 -20.40
C LEU A 14 24.06 -12.80 -21.51
N HIS A 15 24.85 -11.77 -21.76
CA HIS A 15 24.61 -10.86 -22.87
C HIS A 15 24.90 -11.54 -24.21
N VAL A 16 24.07 -11.29 -25.20
CA VAL A 16 24.10 -11.92 -26.51
C VAL A 16 23.85 -10.90 -27.60
N ASP A 17 24.45 -11.10 -28.78
CA ASP A 17 24.36 -10.14 -29.89
C ASP A 17 23.12 -10.37 -30.76
N VAL A 18 22.53 -11.58 -30.71
CA VAL A 18 21.42 -11.96 -31.57
C VAL A 18 20.12 -12.00 -30.80
N ARG A 19 19.17 -11.19 -31.19
CA ARG A 19 17.79 -11.28 -30.70
C ARG A 19 17.13 -12.52 -31.29
N GLY A 20 16.87 -13.54 -30.44
CA GLY A 20 16.41 -14.82 -30.97
C GLY A 20 16.24 -15.92 -29.91
N LYS A 21 16.26 -17.12 -30.41
CA LYS A 21 16.18 -18.37 -29.66
C LYS A 21 17.57 -18.97 -29.50
N TYR A 22 17.84 -19.52 -28.34
CA TYR A 22 19.12 -20.12 -27.99
C TYR A 22 18.88 -21.56 -27.53
N LYS A 23 19.60 -22.50 -28.16
CA LYS A 23 19.54 -23.89 -27.80
C LYS A 23 20.91 -24.38 -27.36
N GLU A 24 20.98 -25.00 -26.18
CA GLU A 24 22.20 -25.64 -25.73
C GLU A 24 22.55 -26.81 -26.66
N VAL A 25 23.70 -26.75 -27.29
CA VAL A 25 24.20 -27.77 -28.22
C VAL A 25 25.38 -28.54 -27.67
N PHE A 26 26.02 -28.03 -26.63
CA PHE A 26 27.09 -28.68 -25.90
C PHE A 26 27.06 -28.22 -24.45
N ASN A 27 27.31 -29.16 -23.52
CA ASN A 27 27.57 -28.88 -22.13
C ASN A 27 28.50 -29.97 -21.59
N SER A 28 29.59 -29.55 -20.94
CA SER A 28 30.56 -30.48 -20.33
C SER A 28 29.95 -31.31 -19.19
N GLU A 29 28.81 -30.86 -18.61
CA GLU A 29 28.09 -31.54 -17.55
C GLU A 29 27.09 -32.61 -18.05
N TRP A 30 27.03 -32.90 -19.36
CA TRP A 30 26.21 -34.01 -19.84
C TRP A 30 26.76 -35.37 -19.33
N LYS A 31 25.89 -36.31 -19.01
CA LYS A 31 26.23 -37.64 -18.51
C LYS A 31 27.28 -38.34 -19.35
N LYS A 32 27.21 -38.20 -20.69
CA LYS A 32 28.18 -38.79 -21.62
C LYS A 32 29.61 -38.29 -21.40
N PHE A 33 29.81 -37.21 -20.66
CA PHE A 33 31.11 -36.66 -20.27
C PHE A 33 31.40 -36.83 -18.77
N GLY A 34 30.55 -37.59 -18.05
CA GLY A 34 30.67 -37.78 -16.61
C GLY A 34 30.07 -36.69 -15.71
N GLY A 35 29.29 -35.82 -16.28
CA GLY A 35 28.63 -34.75 -15.53
C GLY A 35 27.28 -35.18 -14.94
N ASP A 36 26.66 -34.26 -14.19
CA ASP A 36 25.39 -34.42 -13.45
C ASP A 36 24.13 -34.12 -14.26
N GLU A 37 24.23 -33.87 -15.57
CA GLU A 37 23.13 -33.43 -16.47
C GLU A 37 22.43 -32.14 -16.04
N LYS A 38 23.13 -31.22 -15.40
CA LYS A 38 22.59 -29.91 -15.07
C LYS A 38 22.62 -29.00 -16.29
N VAL A 39 21.65 -29.20 -17.17
CA VAL A 39 21.60 -28.62 -18.51
C VAL A 39 20.44 -27.65 -18.67
N ASN A 40 20.58 -26.73 -19.62
CA ASN A 40 19.51 -25.83 -20.03
C ASN A 40 18.73 -26.54 -21.17
N GLY A 41 17.93 -27.52 -20.82
CA GLY A 41 17.33 -28.48 -21.78
C GLY A 41 16.22 -27.90 -22.69
N GLN A 42 15.85 -26.63 -22.51
CA GLN A 42 14.81 -25.97 -23.31
C GLN A 42 15.41 -24.88 -24.21
N ILE A 43 14.66 -24.51 -25.24
CA ILE A 43 14.96 -23.29 -26.02
C ILE A 43 14.80 -22.09 -25.12
N ILE A 44 15.87 -21.33 -24.96
CA ILE A 44 15.87 -20.09 -24.21
C ILE A 44 15.60 -18.93 -25.18
N LYS A 45 14.69 -18.06 -24.85
CA LYS A 45 14.39 -16.86 -25.64
C LYS A 45 15.21 -15.70 -25.11
N SER A 46 15.80 -14.89 -26.01
CA SER A 46 16.41 -13.65 -25.57
C SER A 46 15.37 -12.63 -25.14
N ASP A 47 15.74 -11.79 -24.21
CA ASP A 47 14.97 -10.65 -23.76
C ASP A 47 15.87 -9.41 -23.62
N ASN A 48 15.25 -8.23 -23.46
CA ASN A 48 15.95 -7.01 -23.14
C ASN A 48 15.17 -6.22 -22.08
N ASP A 49 15.87 -5.54 -21.18
CA ASP A 49 15.30 -4.72 -20.11
C ASP A 49 14.99 -3.28 -20.55
N GLY A 50 14.93 -3.02 -21.87
CA GLY A 50 14.78 -1.68 -22.44
C GLY A 50 16.11 -1.04 -22.84
N ASP A 51 17.24 -1.70 -22.57
CA ASP A 51 18.53 -1.39 -23.12
C ASP A 51 18.70 -2.05 -24.51
N ASP A 52 19.63 -1.55 -25.31
CA ASP A 52 19.89 -2.10 -26.66
C ASP A 52 20.57 -3.48 -26.64
N MET A 53 20.86 -4.02 -25.46
CA MET A 53 21.53 -5.31 -25.30
C MET A 53 20.54 -6.43 -24.99
N GLU A 54 20.59 -7.45 -25.84
CA GLU A 54 19.86 -8.69 -25.61
C GLU A 54 20.58 -9.56 -24.58
N TYR A 55 19.85 -10.36 -23.83
CA TYR A 55 20.39 -11.32 -22.88
C TYR A 55 19.57 -12.61 -22.85
N ILE A 56 20.19 -13.67 -22.33
CA ILE A 56 19.53 -14.91 -21.95
C ILE A 56 19.87 -15.23 -20.50
N ASP A 57 18.89 -15.70 -19.75
CA ASP A 57 19.12 -16.19 -18.39
C ASP A 57 19.34 -17.71 -18.43
N ILE A 58 20.51 -18.14 -17.97
CA ILE A 58 20.98 -19.53 -18.05
C ILE A 58 21.40 -20.07 -16.70
N THR A 59 21.38 -21.37 -16.57
CA THR A 59 22.11 -22.06 -15.50
C THR A 59 23.49 -22.43 -16.02
N LEU A 60 24.52 -21.95 -15.34
CA LEU A 60 25.91 -22.22 -15.66
C LEU A 60 26.53 -23.08 -14.54
N PRO A 61 26.71 -24.39 -14.76
CA PRO A 61 27.28 -25.27 -13.75
C PRO A 61 28.69 -24.86 -13.32
N GLY A 62 29.14 -25.29 -12.14
CA GLY A 62 30.51 -25.05 -11.72
C GLY A 62 31.53 -25.81 -12.57
N LEU A 63 32.68 -25.19 -12.84
CA LEU A 63 33.78 -25.76 -13.63
C LEU A 63 33.28 -26.31 -14.98
N SER A 64 32.40 -25.60 -15.67
CA SER A 64 31.71 -26.06 -16.86
C SER A 64 31.95 -25.15 -18.07
N PHE A 65 31.70 -25.76 -19.22
CA PHE A 65 31.74 -25.14 -20.53
C PHE A 65 30.44 -25.46 -21.29
N VAL A 66 29.74 -24.43 -21.77
CA VAL A 66 28.45 -24.55 -22.44
C VAL A 66 28.48 -23.80 -23.78
N ILE A 67 27.97 -24.42 -24.85
CA ILE A 67 27.78 -23.77 -26.16
C ILE A 67 26.31 -23.73 -26.50
N TYR A 68 25.88 -22.54 -26.95
CA TYR A 68 24.55 -22.29 -27.48
C TYR A 68 24.59 -22.05 -28.97
N ASN A 69 23.63 -22.59 -29.68
CA ASN A 69 23.32 -22.21 -31.05
C ASN A 69 22.21 -21.15 -31.01
N SER A 70 22.38 -20.05 -31.74
CA SER A 70 21.39 -18.97 -31.83
C SER A 70 20.61 -19.06 -33.14
N GLU A 71 19.32 -18.83 -33.07
CA GLU A 71 18.41 -18.66 -34.18
C GLU A 71 17.69 -17.32 -34.06
N PRO A 72 17.89 -16.35 -34.98
CA PRO A 72 17.21 -15.09 -34.94
C PRO A 72 15.70 -15.27 -35.00
N TYR A 73 14.96 -14.36 -34.33
CA TYR A 73 13.51 -14.32 -34.50
C TYR A 73 13.12 -13.93 -35.90
N THR A 74 12.09 -14.58 -36.43
CA THR A 74 11.42 -14.16 -37.65
C THR A 74 10.63 -12.87 -37.42
N GLN A 75 10.30 -12.17 -38.49
CA GLN A 75 9.49 -10.94 -38.40
C GLN A 75 8.15 -11.19 -37.70
N LEU A 76 7.50 -12.30 -38.00
CA LEU A 76 6.23 -12.69 -37.37
C LEU A 76 6.37 -12.89 -35.87
N GLU A 77 7.41 -13.58 -35.41
CA GLU A 77 7.69 -13.79 -33.99
C GLU A 77 7.98 -12.47 -33.26
N LEU A 78 8.68 -11.55 -33.92
CA LEU A 78 8.92 -10.21 -33.35
C LEU A 78 7.62 -9.44 -33.16
N GLU A 79 6.69 -9.52 -34.11
CA GLU A 79 5.37 -8.90 -34.01
C GLU A 79 4.53 -9.52 -32.87
N GLU A 80 4.53 -10.85 -32.76
CA GLU A 80 3.87 -11.55 -31.66
C GLU A 80 4.42 -11.14 -30.28
N ILE A 81 5.76 -11.10 -30.16
CA ILE A 81 6.43 -10.67 -28.92
C ILE A 81 6.05 -9.21 -28.59
N ALA A 82 6.01 -8.33 -29.58
CA ALA A 82 5.65 -6.94 -29.38
C ALA A 82 4.20 -6.80 -28.89
N VAL A 83 3.26 -7.56 -29.46
CA VAL A 83 1.85 -7.58 -29.03
C VAL A 83 1.74 -8.07 -27.58
N LEU A 84 2.41 -9.18 -27.25
CA LEU A 84 2.39 -9.76 -25.91
C LEU A 84 3.00 -8.80 -24.85
N LYS A 85 4.12 -8.16 -25.16
CA LYS A 85 4.74 -7.15 -24.28
C LYS A 85 3.80 -5.97 -24.05
N ARG A 86 3.16 -5.42 -25.09
CA ARG A 86 2.17 -4.33 -24.96
C ARG A 86 0.98 -4.74 -24.10
N ALA A 87 0.44 -5.94 -24.31
CA ALA A 87 -0.66 -6.49 -23.51
C ALA A 87 -0.26 -6.65 -22.02
N ALA A 88 0.95 -7.14 -21.75
CA ALA A 88 1.45 -7.28 -20.38
C ALA A 88 1.63 -5.93 -19.67
N ILE A 89 2.15 -4.93 -20.37
CA ILE A 89 2.28 -3.55 -19.84
C ILE A 89 0.90 -2.97 -19.55
N ALA A 90 -0.05 -3.05 -20.49
CA ALA A 90 -1.40 -2.54 -20.31
C ALA A 90 -2.11 -3.23 -19.12
N LYS A 91 -1.93 -4.55 -18.97
CA LYS A 91 -2.47 -5.29 -17.81
C LYS A 91 -1.88 -4.80 -16.49
N LYS A 92 -0.56 -4.59 -16.43
CA LYS A 92 0.11 -4.09 -15.23
C LYS A 92 -0.36 -2.68 -14.86
N GLU A 93 -0.54 -1.80 -15.84
CA GLU A 93 -1.07 -0.45 -15.62
C GLU A 93 -2.52 -0.47 -15.15
N ALA A 94 -3.35 -1.33 -15.73
CA ALA A 94 -4.74 -1.50 -15.29
C ALA A 94 -4.82 -2.00 -13.85
N MET A 95 -4.00 -2.98 -13.47
CA MET A 95 -3.91 -3.46 -12.08
C MET A 95 -3.45 -2.37 -11.12
N ARG A 96 -2.44 -1.56 -11.51
CA ARG A 96 -1.99 -0.43 -10.69
C ARG A 96 -3.11 0.59 -10.46
N LYS A 97 -3.81 0.98 -11.54
CA LYS A 97 -4.94 1.93 -11.43
C LYS A 97 -6.08 1.38 -10.57
N ALA A 98 -6.38 0.09 -10.68
CA ALA A 98 -7.38 -0.55 -9.83
C ALA A 98 -6.98 -0.51 -8.35
N ALA A 99 -5.72 -0.84 -8.02
CA ALA A 99 -5.21 -0.75 -6.65
C ALA A 99 -5.21 0.69 -6.10
N GLU A 100 -4.85 1.68 -6.92
CA GLU A 100 -4.92 3.09 -6.54
C GLU A 100 -6.36 3.54 -6.26
N ALA A 101 -7.33 3.09 -7.07
CA ALA A 101 -8.75 3.39 -6.86
C ALA A 101 -9.29 2.74 -5.58
N GLU A 102 -8.93 1.49 -5.29
CA GLU A 102 -9.31 0.80 -4.06
C GLU A 102 -8.76 1.50 -2.80
N MET A 103 -7.50 1.93 -2.86
CA MET A 103 -6.89 2.69 -1.77
C MET A 103 -7.57 4.05 -1.53
N LEU A 104 -7.97 4.73 -2.60
CA LEU A 104 -8.70 6.00 -2.51
C LEU A 104 -10.09 5.81 -1.90
N GLU A 105 -10.80 4.76 -2.30
CA GLU A 105 -12.11 4.42 -1.75
C GLU A 105 -12.02 4.08 -0.25
N LEU A 106 -11.01 3.31 0.15
CA LEU A 106 -10.76 2.98 1.56
C LEU A 106 -10.49 4.25 2.39
N ALA A 107 -9.64 5.15 1.87
CA ALA A 107 -9.33 6.41 2.54
C ALA A 107 -10.58 7.30 2.70
N ALA A 108 -11.41 7.40 1.66
CA ALA A 108 -12.66 8.15 1.71
C ALA A 108 -13.65 7.54 2.73
N ALA A 109 -13.73 6.21 2.81
CA ALA A 109 -14.56 5.53 3.79
C ALA A 109 -14.10 5.76 5.24
N GLU A 110 -12.80 5.79 5.48
CA GLU A 110 -12.26 6.14 6.80
C GLU A 110 -12.51 7.60 7.18
N GLU A 111 -12.36 8.52 6.25
CA GLU A 111 -12.65 9.93 6.48
C GLU A 111 -14.14 10.15 6.81
N ALA A 112 -15.03 9.48 6.07
CA ALA A 112 -16.46 9.51 6.35
C ALA A 112 -16.79 8.98 7.76
N LYS A 113 -16.15 7.89 8.20
CA LYS A 113 -16.32 7.36 9.56
C LYS A 113 -15.86 8.37 10.62
N ARG A 114 -14.71 9.02 10.42
CA ARG A 114 -14.19 10.05 11.34
C ARG A 114 -15.13 11.25 11.40
N ALA A 115 -15.69 11.68 10.28
CA ALA A 115 -16.66 12.78 10.24
C ALA A 115 -17.95 12.46 11.01
N VAL A 116 -18.47 11.23 10.87
CA VAL A 116 -19.65 10.78 11.64
C VAL A 116 -19.37 10.76 13.14
N GLU A 117 -18.21 10.27 13.54
CA GLU A 117 -17.84 10.22 14.97
C GLU A 117 -17.64 11.62 15.56
N ALA A 118 -16.97 12.51 14.82
CA ALA A 118 -16.81 13.91 15.22
C ALA A 118 -18.18 14.62 15.40
N ARG A 119 -19.14 14.34 14.49
CA ARG A 119 -20.50 14.87 14.60
C ARG A 119 -21.22 14.38 15.87
N LYS A 120 -21.12 13.08 16.19
CA LYS A 120 -21.70 12.52 17.43
C LYS A 120 -21.10 13.15 18.68
N GLN A 121 -19.79 13.36 18.68
CA GLN A 121 -19.11 14.02 19.81
C GLN A 121 -19.56 15.47 19.96
N ALA A 122 -19.72 16.20 18.86
CA ALA A 122 -20.22 17.58 18.88
C ALA A 122 -21.68 17.66 19.38
N GLU A 123 -22.55 16.74 18.94
CA GLU A 123 -23.93 16.63 19.42
C GLU A 123 -23.98 16.37 20.95
N LYS A 124 -23.15 15.44 21.44
CA LYS A 124 -23.05 15.14 22.87
C LYS A 124 -22.57 16.38 23.68
N ALA A 125 -21.51 17.01 23.20
CA ALA A 125 -21.00 18.23 23.86
C ALA A 125 -22.05 19.36 23.87
N CYS A 126 -22.82 19.50 22.81
CA CYS A 126 -23.92 20.48 22.76
C CYS A 126 -25.02 20.16 23.78
N MET A 127 -25.39 18.91 23.94
CA MET A 127 -26.39 18.47 24.93
C MET A 127 -25.89 18.71 26.38
N GLU A 128 -24.63 18.38 26.66
CA GLU A 128 -24.02 18.62 27.97
C GLU A 128 -23.96 20.11 28.30
N ALA A 129 -23.62 20.97 27.32
CA ALA A 129 -23.62 22.44 27.50
C ALA A 129 -25.01 22.98 27.73
N LEU A 130 -26.04 22.46 27.09
CA LEU A 130 -27.43 22.83 27.30
C LEU A 130 -27.90 22.49 28.72
N GLN A 131 -27.62 21.27 29.16
CA GLN A 131 -27.95 20.82 30.53
C GLN A 131 -27.26 21.67 31.59
N ALA A 132 -25.96 21.97 31.40
CA ALA A 132 -25.21 22.84 32.30
C ALA A 132 -25.81 24.27 32.39
N LYS A 133 -26.27 24.78 31.23
CA LYS A 133 -26.94 26.09 31.18
C LYS A 133 -28.29 26.08 31.95
N GLU A 134 -29.10 25.05 31.77
CA GLU A 134 -30.37 24.90 32.47
C GLU A 134 -30.15 24.78 33.99
N GLU A 135 -29.15 24.02 34.43
CA GLU A 135 -28.79 23.90 35.82
C GLU A 135 -28.29 25.23 36.42
N ALA A 136 -27.48 26.01 35.66
CA ALA A 136 -27.04 27.33 36.09
C ALA A 136 -28.20 28.30 36.24
N VAL A 137 -29.15 28.29 35.32
CA VAL A 137 -30.38 29.09 35.42
C VAL A 137 -31.19 28.76 36.68
N ARG A 138 -31.40 27.45 36.91
CA ARG A 138 -32.12 26.98 38.10
C ARG A 138 -31.44 27.43 39.41
N LYS A 139 -30.11 27.27 39.48
CA LYS A 139 -29.35 27.75 40.67
C LYS A 139 -29.44 29.26 40.87
N ALA A 140 -29.43 30.04 39.77
CA ALA A 140 -29.59 31.48 39.83
C ALA A 140 -30.99 31.88 40.34
N GLU A 141 -32.05 31.20 39.88
CA GLU A 141 -33.42 31.42 40.37
C GLU A 141 -33.59 31.07 41.86
N GLU A 142 -32.99 29.94 42.28
CA GLU A 142 -32.99 29.56 43.71
C GLU A 142 -32.28 30.59 44.59
N ALA A 143 -31.11 31.08 44.13
CA ALA A 143 -30.37 32.15 44.85
C ALA A 143 -31.15 33.47 44.92
N ALA A 144 -31.85 33.84 43.84
CA ALA A 144 -32.70 35.04 43.83
C ALA A 144 -33.85 34.94 44.80
N ARG A 145 -34.54 33.82 44.88
CA ARG A 145 -35.61 33.54 45.85
C ARG A 145 -35.11 33.61 47.29
N ALA A 146 -33.96 32.97 47.56
CA ALA A 146 -33.36 33.02 48.91
C ALA A 146 -32.98 34.47 49.31
N SER A 147 -32.51 35.30 48.40
CA SER A 147 -32.22 36.73 48.63
C SER A 147 -33.48 37.52 48.94
N GLU A 148 -34.58 37.30 48.22
CA GLU A 148 -35.86 37.91 48.46
C GLU A 148 -36.42 37.57 49.87
N GLU A 149 -36.31 36.30 50.27
CA GLU A 149 -36.75 35.87 51.62
C GLU A 149 -35.96 36.53 52.72
N ILE A 150 -34.62 36.65 52.55
CA ILE A 150 -33.76 37.36 53.50
C ILE A 150 -34.16 38.84 53.60
N ASP A 151 -34.44 39.48 52.47
CA ASP A 151 -34.87 40.87 52.46
C ASP A 151 -36.23 41.12 53.20
N ILE A 152 -37.18 40.19 52.97
CA ILE A 152 -38.49 40.25 53.66
C ILE A 152 -38.32 40.01 55.15
N GLU A 153 -37.51 39.05 55.58
CA GLU A 153 -37.26 38.82 57.00
C GLU A 153 -36.55 39.99 57.66
N THR A 154 -35.57 40.56 56.97
CA THR A 154 -34.84 41.73 57.43
C THR A 154 -35.79 42.93 57.62
N LYS A 155 -36.69 43.22 56.67
CA LYS A 155 -37.72 44.24 56.77
C LYS A 155 -38.68 44.02 57.97
N LYS A 156 -39.13 42.76 58.16
CA LYS A 156 -39.96 42.37 59.30
C LYS A 156 -39.27 42.68 60.67
N LYS A 157 -38.00 42.27 60.79
CA LYS A 157 -37.19 42.54 62.02
C LYS A 157 -37.00 44.04 62.27
N LEU A 158 -36.77 44.82 61.25
CA LEU A 158 -36.62 46.28 61.33
C LEU A 158 -37.92 46.96 61.80
N GLU A 159 -39.09 46.55 61.33
CA GLU A 159 -40.38 47.01 61.77
C GLU A 159 -40.66 46.67 63.26
N GLN A 160 -40.31 45.45 63.66
CA GLN A 160 -40.45 45.04 65.08
C GLN A 160 -39.56 45.86 66.00
N LEU A 161 -38.30 46.14 65.58
CA LEU A 161 -37.42 47.00 66.33
C LEU A 161 -37.98 48.47 66.48
N LYS A 162 -38.53 49.03 65.38
CA LYS A 162 -39.16 50.36 65.39
C LYS A 162 -40.39 50.38 66.27
N LYS A 163 -41.14 49.29 66.46
CA LYS A 163 -42.29 49.22 67.37
C LYS A 163 -41.86 49.13 68.87
N LYS A 164 -40.67 48.58 69.17
CA LYS A 164 -40.15 48.51 70.56
C LYS A 164 -39.46 49.73 71.04
N MET A 165 -39.14 50.67 70.16
CA MET A 165 -38.52 51.99 70.48
C MET A 165 -39.51 53.12 70.64
N LYS A 166 -40.79 52.88 70.44
CA LYS A 166 -41.90 53.77 70.78
C LYS A 166 -42.55 53.36 72.12
#